data_e00524e6c4864afdf1c8278966ab073a
#
_entry.id   e00524e6c4864afdf1c8278966ab073a
#
_cell.length_a   1.000
_cell.length_b   1.000
_cell.length_c   1.000
_cell.angle_alpha   90.00
_cell.angle_beta   90.00
_cell.angle_gamma   90.00
#
_symmetry.space_group_name_H-M   'P 1'
#
loop_
_entity.id
_entity.type
_entity.pdbx_description
1 polymer ?
#
loop_
_entity_poly.entity_id
_entity_poly.type
_entity_poly.pdbx_seq_one_letter_code
_entity_poly.pdbx_strand_id
1 'polypeptide(L)'
;VRWDPQNRRMAEVGCCAEILQCQTQADDRSNIVTMGQQRFRLLEVVREAPFKVGLVSWIEDDGCSDPDGLNELSSRVTRALHDVVELTGKLMGKATPLPSDLPDLPRELSFWIGSHLGGPVADQQQQLLEITDTRERLQQEFELLDETRRQLAARTVLQDTLRDLHGDGDSDPSDDTNAGGER
;
A
#
# COMPACT_ATOMS: atom_id res chain seq x y z
N VAL A 1 14.77 9.05 -8.03
CA VAL A 1 15.26 9.45 -6.70
C VAL A 1 14.32 10.48 -6.11
N ARG A 2 13.92 10.27 -4.86
CA ARG A 2 13.03 11.18 -4.14
C ARG A 2 13.78 12.44 -3.70
N TRP A 3 13.11 13.59 -3.78
CA TRP A 3 13.58 14.83 -3.17
C TRP A 3 13.06 14.93 -1.74
N ASP A 4 13.97 15.14 -0.77
CA ASP A 4 13.64 15.42 0.62
C ASP A 4 13.61 16.96 0.82
N PRO A 5 12.41 17.56 0.97
CA PRO A 5 12.28 19.00 1.10
C PRO A 5 12.76 19.52 2.46
N GLN A 6 12.76 18.68 3.51
CA GLN A 6 13.20 19.06 4.85
C GLN A 6 14.71 19.22 4.91
N ASN A 7 15.44 18.25 4.36
CA ASN A 7 16.90 18.26 4.31
C ASN A 7 17.45 18.90 3.04
N ARG A 8 16.60 19.32 2.11
CA ARG A 8 16.95 19.93 0.82
C ARG A 8 17.96 19.09 0.03
N ARG A 9 17.81 17.79 0.05
CA ARG A 9 18.69 16.84 -0.64
C ARG A 9 17.88 15.75 -1.34
N MET A 10 18.50 15.08 -2.30
CA MET A 10 17.95 13.85 -2.87
C MET A 10 18.18 12.69 -1.91
N ALA A 11 17.25 11.73 -1.88
CA ALA A 11 17.45 10.48 -1.18
C ALA A 11 18.66 9.74 -1.78
N GLU A 12 19.37 9.00 -0.95
CA GLU A 12 20.57 8.28 -1.40
C GLU A 12 20.23 7.07 -2.26
N VAL A 13 19.06 6.44 -1.99
CA VAL A 13 18.61 5.27 -2.74
C VAL A 13 17.47 5.66 -3.67
N GLY A 14 17.53 5.17 -4.89
CA GLY A 14 16.50 5.32 -5.90
C GLY A 14 16.25 4.02 -6.65
N CYS A 15 15.24 4.05 -7.49
CA CYS A 15 14.91 2.98 -8.42
C CYS A 15 15.01 3.50 -9.85
N CYS A 16 15.65 2.74 -10.73
CA CYS A 16 15.61 2.97 -12.16
C CYS A 16 14.21 2.63 -12.66
N ALA A 17 13.66 3.46 -13.54
CA ALA A 17 12.34 3.25 -14.10
C ALA A 17 12.44 3.12 -15.62
N GLU A 18 11.90 2.04 -16.15
CA GLU A 18 11.70 1.86 -17.58
C GLU A 18 10.45 2.59 -18.03
N ILE A 19 10.54 3.40 -19.08
CA ILE A 19 9.37 4.09 -19.64
C ILE A 19 8.70 3.15 -20.63
N LEU A 20 7.52 2.63 -20.25
CA LEU A 20 6.73 1.73 -21.09
C LEU A 20 5.89 2.49 -22.12
N GLN A 21 5.41 3.68 -21.73
CA GLN A 21 4.60 4.52 -22.60
C GLN A 21 4.88 5.99 -22.31
N CYS A 22 4.93 6.81 -23.37
CA CYS A 22 5.03 8.26 -23.28
C CYS A 22 4.04 8.90 -24.24
N GLN A 23 3.16 9.76 -23.74
CA GLN A 23 2.20 10.54 -24.53
C GLN A 23 2.42 12.02 -24.26
N THR A 24 2.91 12.74 -25.27
CA THR A 24 3.06 14.19 -25.19
C THR A 24 1.72 14.87 -25.51
N GLN A 25 1.33 15.82 -24.69
CA GLN A 25 0.13 16.64 -24.85
C GLN A 25 0.43 17.91 -25.66
N ALA A 26 -0.62 18.60 -26.12
CA ALA A 26 -0.48 19.80 -26.93
C ALA A 26 0.14 21.00 -26.18
N ASP A 27 0.21 20.94 -24.86
CA ASP A 27 0.79 21.93 -23.94
C ASP A 27 2.21 21.57 -23.45
N ASP A 28 2.91 20.73 -24.21
CA ASP A 28 4.27 20.22 -23.91
C ASP A 28 4.39 19.39 -22.64
N ARG A 29 3.30 19.05 -21.95
CA ARG A 29 3.29 18.07 -20.88
C ARG A 29 3.31 16.65 -21.45
N SER A 30 3.88 15.72 -20.70
CA SER A 30 3.90 14.30 -21.07
C SER A 30 3.32 13.44 -19.96
N ASN A 31 2.41 12.56 -20.33
CA ASN A 31 1.99 11.45 -19.48
C ASN A 31 2.90 10.27 -19.77
N ILE A 32 3.55 9.76 -18.73
CA ILE A 32 4.44 8.59 -18.84
C ILE A 32 3.91 7.46 -17.96
N VAL A 33 3.97 6.24 -18.49
CA VAL A 33 3.78 5.01 -17.72
C VAL A 33 5.15 4.39 -17.55
N THR A 34 5.52 4.13 -16.31
CA THR A 34 6.85 3.58 -16.00
C THR A 34 6.73 2.32 -15.16
N MET A 35 7.72 1.44 -15.29
CA MET A 35 7.90 0.27 -14.44
C MET A 35 9.22 0.39 -13.69
N GLY A 36 9.18 0.22 -12.36
CA GLY A 36 10.37 0.16 -11.53
C GLY A 36 11.22 -1.06 -11.90
N GLN A 37 12.52 -0.84 -11.99
CA GLN A 37 13.50 -1.88 -12.30
C GLN A 37 14.47 -2.05 -11.14
N GLN A 38 15.76 -1.97 -11.38
CA GLN A 38 16.79 -2.16 -10.37
C GLN A 38 16.97 -0.93 -9.48
N ARG A 39 17.23 -1.17 -8.21
CA ARG A 39 17.60 -0.13 -7.22
C ARG A 39 19.05 0.31 -7.41
N PHE A 40 19.31 1.54 -7.04
CA PHE A 40 20.67 2.08 -7.03
C PHE A 40 20.89 3.01 -5.84
N ARG A 41 22.16 3.14 -5.46
CA ARG A 41 22.63 4.16 -4.52
C ARG A 41 23.27 5.29 -5.31
N LEU A 42 22.81 6.52 -5.07
CA LEU A 42 23.43 7.73 -5.62
C LEU A 42 24.72 8.01 -4.85
N LEU A 43 25.86 7.97 -5.53
CA LEU A 43 27.17 8.23 -4.96
C LEU A 43 27.51 9.70 -5.03
N GLU A 44 27.25 10.34 -6.18
CA GLU A 44 27.61 11.73 -6.44
C GLU A 44 26.71 12.32 -7.53
N VAL A 45 26.40 13.62 -7.42
CA VAL A 45 25.77 14.39 -8.49
C VAL A 45 26.86 15.07 -9.29
N VAL A 46 27.12 14.56 -10.49
CA VAL A 46 28.21 15.06 -11.36
C VAL A 46 27.79 16.24 -12.24
N ARG A 47 26.48 16.48 -12.40
CA ARG A 47 25.93 17.60 -13.16
C ARG A 47 24.54 17.98 -12.67
N GLU A 48 24.28 19.29 -12.50
CA GLU A 48 23.01 19.81 -12.00
C GLU A 48 22.07 20.28 -13.12
N ALA A 49 22.60 20.83 -14.18
CA ALA A 49 21.80 21.45 -15.24
C ALA A 49 22.25 20.95 -16.65
N PRO A 50 21.34 20.89 -17.62
CA PRO A 50 19.89 21.20 -17.62
C PRO A 50 19.05 20.13 -16.91
N PHE A 51 19.60 18.97 -16.64
CA PHE A 51 19.04 17.89 -15.83
C PHE A 51 20.15 17.28 -14.98
N LYS A 52 19.78 16.71 -13.84
CA LYS A 52 20.74 16.10 -12.93
C LYS A 52 21.30 14.81 -13.53
N VAL A 53 22.61 14.65 -13.43
CA VAL A 53 23.32 13.41 -13.77
C VAL A 53 24.08 12.97 -12.53
N GLY A 54 23.93 11.71 -12.15
CA GLY A 54 24.58 11.15 -10.98
C GLY A 54 25.42 9.92 -11.31
N LEU A 55 26.48 9.73 -10.54
CA LEU A 55 27.19 8.47 -10.45
C LEU A 55 26.44 7.56 -9.48
N VAL A 56 26.14 6.34 -9.89
CA VAL A 56 25.32 5.40 -9.10
C VAL A 56 26.03 4.05 -8.96
N SER A 57 25.72 3.34 -7.88
CA SER A 57 26.04 1.93 -7.68
C SER A 57 24.75 1.12 -7.60
N TRP A 58 24.67 0.02 -8.32
CA TRP A 58 23.52 -0.88 -8.24
C TRP A 58 23.42 -1.56 -6.89
N ILE A 59 22.20 -1.75 -6.39
CA ILE A 59 21.91 -2.42 -5.13
C ILE A 59 21.18 -3.71 -5.45
N GLU A 60 21.68 -4.79 -4.85
CA GLU A 60 21.01 -6.08 -4.78
C GLU A 60 20.64 -6.38 -3.33
N ASP A 61 19.66 -7.25 -3.12
CA ASP A 61 19.33 -7.72 -1.78
C ASP A 61 20.41 -8.70 -1.29
N ASP A 62 20.62 -8.68 0.02
CA ASP A 62 21.52 -9.60 0.70
C ASP A 62 21.03 -11.04 0.56
N GLY A 63 21.97 -12.00 0.55
CA GLY A 63 21.63 -13.41 0.50
C GLY A 63 20.87 -13.85 1.77
N CYS A 64 19.85 -14.69 1.60
CA CYS A 64 19.08 -15.24 2.73
C CYS A 64 19.78 -16.45 3.34
N SER A 65 20.06 -16.40 4.65
CA SER A 65 20.66 -17.52 5.42
C SER A 65 19.63 -18.56 5.89
N ASP A 66 18.33 -18.20 5.91
CA ASP A 66 17.23 -19.06 6.38
C ASP A 66 16.03 -18.92 5.40
N PRO A 67 16.04 -19.67 4.30
CA PRO A 67 14.98 -19.61 3.30
C PRO A 67 13.61 -20.07 3.82
N ASP A 68 13.58 -21.09 4.69
CA ASP A 68 12.32 -21.64 5.23
C ASP A 68 11.61 -20.61 6.12
N GLY A 69 12.33 -20.00 7.05
CA GLY A 69 11.78 -18.93 7.87
C GLY A 69 11.41 -17.68 7.07
N LEU A 70 12.09 -17.40 5.95
CA LEU A 70 11.69 -16.31 5.04
C LEU A 70 10.37 -16.63 4.33
N ASN A 71 10.17 -17.87 3.87
CA ASN A 71 8.92 -18.31 3.24
C ASN A 71 7.75 -18.31 4.24
N GLU A 72 8.00 -18.69 5.50
CA GLU A 72 6.99 -18.61 6.55
C GLU A 72 6.57 -17.16 6.82
N LEU A 73 7.53 -16.24 6.91
CA LEU A 73 7.25 -14.81 7.06
C LEU A 73 6.46 -14.27 5.86
N SER A 74 6.86 -14.61 4.63
CA SER A 74 6.14 -14.25 3.41
C SER A 74 4.68 -14.70 3.45
N SER A 75 4.42 -15.95 3.90
CA SER A 75 3.06 -16.48 4.05
C SER A 75 2.23 -15.72 5.12
N ARG A 76 2.88 -15.26 6.18
CA ARG A 76 2.22 -14.43 7.22
C ARG A 76 1.87 -13.04 6.68
N VAL A 77 2.77 -12.43 5.94
CA VAL A 77 2.57 -11.12 5.30
C VAL A 77 1.42 -11.18 4.31
N THR A 78 1.38 -12.23 3.47
CA THR A 78 0.29 -12.45 2.50
C THR A 78 -1.07 -12.59 3.20
N ARG A 79 -1.14 -13.30 4.32
CA ARG A 79 -2.37 -13.41 5.11
C ARG A 79 -2.80 -12.08 5.69
N ALA A 80 -1.88 -11.30 6.26
CA ALA A 80 -2.17 -9.97 6.79
C ALA A 80 -2.68 -9.01 5.70
N LEU A 81 -2.09 -9.07 4.50
CA LEU A 81 -2.56 -8.33 3.34
C LEU A 81 -3.99 -8.73 2.95
N HIS A 82 -4.28 -10.03 2.92
CA HIS A 82 -5.63 -10.54 2.65
C HIS A 82 -6.65 -9.96 3.65
N ASP A 83 -6.34 -10.03 4.95
CA ASP A 83 -7.21 -9.50 6.01
C ASP A 83 -7.47 -8.00 5.83
N VAL A 84 -6.44 -7.21 5.49
CA VAL A 84 -6.56 -5.77 5.22
C VAL A 84 -7.48 -5.49 4.03
N VAL A 85 -7.32 -6.23 2.93
CA VAL A 85 -8.14 -6.09 1.73
C VAL A 85 -9.60 -6.45 2.03
N GLU A 86 -9.84 -7.56 2.75
CA GLU A 86 -11.18 -8.00 3.13
C GLU A 86 -11.89 -6.98 4.04
N LEU A 87 -11.21 -6.50 5.10
CA LEU A 87 -11.75 -5.49 6.02
C LEU A 87 -12.04 -4.17 5.29
N THR A 88 -11.15 -3.76 4.38
CA THR A 88 -11.37 -2.57 3.56
C THR A 88 -12.61 -2.73 2.69
N GLY A 89 -12.77 -3.90 2.06
CA GLY A 89 -13.96 -4.23 1.27
C GLY A 89 -15.24 -4.17 2.08
N LYS A 90 -15.25 -4.73 3.30
CA LYS A 90 -16.39 -4.66 4.23
C LYS A 90 -16.77 -3.22 4.57
N LEU A 91 -15.79 -2.39 4.91
CA LEU A 91 -16.01 -0.97 5.25
C LEU A 91 -16.56 -0.16 4.06
N MET A 92 -16.11 -0.47 2.85
CA MET A 92 -16.58 0.20 1.62
C MET A 92 -17.88 -0.38 1.06
N GLY A 93 -18.41 -1.45 1.65
CA GLY A 93 -19.59 -2.15 1.14
C GLY A 93 -19.37 -2.81 -0.24
N LYS A 94 -18.11 -3.12 -0.58
CA LYS A 94 -17.72 -3.67 -1.87
C LYS A 94 -16.69 -4.79 -1.69
N ALA A 95 -16.98 -5.97 -2.21
CA ALA A 95 -15.98 -7.05 -2.24
C ALA A 95 -14.79 -6.63 -3.12
N THR A 96 -13.61 -6.64 -2.53
CA THR A 96 -12.37 -6.36 -3.24
C THR A 96 -11.56 -7.66 -3.29
N PRO A 97 -11.41 -8.28 -4.47
CA PRO A 97 -10.57 -9.47 -4.57
C PRO A 97 -9.10 -9.09 -4.39
N LEU A 98 -8.30 -10.02 -3.92
CA LEU A 98 -6.85 -9.89 -3.98
C LEU A 98 -6.40 -9.74 -5.43
N PRO A 99 -5.40 -8.93 -5.69
CA PRO A 99 -4.79 -8.86 -7.01
C PRO A 99 -4.29 -10.24 -7.45
N SER A 100 -4.54 -10.59 -8.73
CA SER A 100 -4.14 -11.88 -9.31
C SER A 100 -2.65 -11.95 -9.66
N ASP A 101 -1.94 -10.84 -9.58
CA ASP A 101 -0.53 -10.66 -9.90
C ASP A 101 0.38 -10.60 -8.67
N LEU A 102 -0.10 -11.12 -7.53
CA LEU A 102 0.68 -11.17 -6.30
C LEU A 102 1.91 -12.09 -6.49
N PRO A 103 3.12 -11.60 -6.28
CA PRO A 103 4.33 -12.40 -6.48
C PRO A 103 4.47 -13.53 -5.46
N ASP A 104 4.97 -14.69 -5.90
CA ASP A 104 5.24 -15.84 -5.03
C ASP A 104 6.60 -15.72 -4.31
N LEU A 105 7.57 -15.05 -4.94
CA LEU A 105 8.91 -14.91 -4.36
C LEU A 105 8.94 -13.83 -3.26
N PRO A 106 9.49 -14.12 -2.08
CA PRO A 106 9.49 -13.19 -0.95
C PRO A 106 10.07 -11.80 -1.26
N ARG A 107 11.15 -11.75 -2.04
CA ARG A 107 11.75 -10.49 -2.48
C ARG A 107 10.80 -9.66 -3.34
N GLU A 108 10.19 -10.28 -4.33
CA GLU A 108 9.27 -9.62 -5.26
C GLU A 108 8.00 -9.19 -4.55
N LEU A 109 7.47 -10.06 -3.66
CA LEU A 109 6.32 -9.77 -2.82
C LEU A 109 6.55 -8.51 -1.99
N SER A 110 7.73 -8.38 -1.35
CA SER A 110 8.01 -7.21 -0.52
C SER A 110 8.01 -5.91 -1.33
N PHE A 111 8.60 -5.86 -2.50
CA PHE A 111 8.54 -4.67 -3.35
C PHE A 111 7.14 -4.39 -3.88
N TRP A 112 6.39 -5.46 -4.17
CA TRP A 112 5.00 -5.33 -4.58
C TRP A 112 4.15 -4.69 -3.48
N ILE A 113 4.25 -5.18 -2.23
CA ILE A 113 3.55 -4.62 -1.06
C ILE A 113 3.96 -3.17 -0.85
N GLY A 114 5.26 -2.88 -0.79
CA GLY A 114 5.78 -1.53 -0.61
C GLY A 114 5.25 -0.53 -1.65
N SER A 115 5.06 -0.97 -2.91
CA SER A 115 4.50 -0.13 -3.98
C SER A 115 3.00 0.12 -3.84
N HIS A 116 2.26 -0.76 -3.15
CA HIS A 116 0.80 -0.69 -2.98
C HIS A 116 0.37 -0.16 -1.61
N LEU A 117 1.30 0.19 -0.72
CA LEU A 117 0.96 0.85 0.54
C LEU A 117 0.20 2.15 0.26
N GLY A 118 -1.02 2.26 0.80
CA GLY A 118 -1.88 3.42 0.61
C GLY A 118 -1.59 4.57 1.58
N GLY A 119 -1.98 5.79 1.20
CA GLY A 119 -1.91 6.97 2.07
C GLY A 119 -0.61 7.78 1.95
N PRO A 120 -0.33 8.74 2.87
CA PRO A 120 0.83 9.62 2.83
C PRO A 120 2.09 8.91 3.38
N VAL A 121 2.43 7.76 2.78
CA VAL A 121 3.49 6.84 3.27
C VAL A 121 4.81 6.96 2.51
N ALA A 122 5.03 8.08 1.81
CA ALA A 122 6.21 8.25 0.96
C ALA A 122 7.55 8.10 1.73
N ASP A 123 7.59 8.45 3.01
CA ASP A 123 8.77 8.23 3.86
C ASP A 123 8.96 6.75 4.20
N GLN A 124 7.89 6.05 4.50
CA GLN A 124 7.92 4.60 4.76
C GLN A 124 8.31 3.83 3.50
N GLN A 125 7.76 4.18 2.33
CA GLN A 125 8.14 3.58 1.06
C GLN A 125 9.63 3.80 0.75
N GLN A 126 10.16 5.00 1.06
CA GLN A 126 11.59 5.27 0.90
C GLN A 126 12.44 4.41 1.85
N GLN A 127 12.03 4.27 3.12
CA GLN A 127 12.71 3.42 4.09
C GLN A 127 12.72 1.95 3.63
N LEU A 128 11.59 1.41 3.21
CA LEU A 128 11.50 0.05 2.66
C LEU A 128 12.39 -0.14 1.42
N LEU A 129 12.49 0.88 0.56
CA LEU A 129 13.34 0.85 -0.63
C LEU A 129 14.84 0.78 -0.27
N GLU A 130 15.25 1.35 0.88
CA GLU A 130 16.64 1.40 1.34
C GLU A 130 17.12 0.10 1.98
N ILE A 131 16.21 -0.74 2.49
CA ILE A 131 16.52 -2.02 3.14
C ILE A 131 17.03 -3.01 2.10
N THR A 132 18.19 -3.63 2.37
CA THR A 132 18.78 -4.68 1.52
C THR A 132 18.46 -6.09 2.01
N ASP A 133 18.07 -6.27 3.26
CA ASP A 133 17.62 -7.55 3.78
C ASP A 133 16.11 -7.73 3.50
N THR A 134 15.77 -8.73 2.67
CA THR A 134 14.38 -9.05 2.33
C THR A 134 13.56 -9.45 3.57
N ARG A 135 14.16 -10.13 4.55
CA ARG A 135 13.48 -10.51 5.80
C ARG A 135 13.12 -9.27 6.62
N GLU A 136 14.07 -8.36 6.80
CA GLU A 136 13.83 -7.12 7.55
C GLU A 136 12.73 -6.28 6.87
N ARG A 137 12.76 -6.18 5.55
CA ARG A 137 11.74 -5.44 4.78
C ARG A 137 10.36 -6.05 4.95
N LEU A 138 10.21 -7.38 4.79
CA LEU A 138 8.95 -8.09 5.02
C LEU A 138 8.47 -7.99 6.47
N GLN A 139 9.37 -7.97 7.45
CA GLN A 139 8.99 -7.79 8.85
C GLN A 139 8.38 -6.40 9.09
N GLN A 140 8.98 -5.34 8.54
CA GLN A 140 8.43 -3.99 8.65
C GLN A 140 7.09 -3.87 7.92
N GLU A 141 6.95 -4.47 6.75
CA GLU A 141 5.67 -4.52 6.02
C GLU A 141 4.59 -5.27 6.78
N PHE A 142 4.95 -6.38 7.44
CA PHE A 142 4.03 -7.11 8.31
C PHE A 142 3.52 -6.24 9.46
N GLU A 143 4.40 -5.48 10.11
CA GLU A 143 4.02 -4.58 11.20
C GLU A 143 3.06 -3.48 10.74
N LEU A 144 3.31 -2.89 9.56
CA LEU A 144 2.43 -1.90 8.95
C LEU A 144 1.05 -2.47 8.59
N LEU A 145 1.03 -3.66 8.01
CA LEU A 145 -0.23 -4.35 7.66
C LEU A 145 -1.00 -4.76 8.91
N ASP A 146 -0.34 -5.27 9.95
CA ASP A 146 -0.99 -5.68 11.20
C ASP A 146 -1.58 -4.48 11.94
N GLU A 147 -0.90 -3.35 11.97
CA GLU A 147 -1.44 -2.11 12.53
C GLU A 147 -2.65 -1.62 11.73
N THR A 148 -2.56 -1.61 10.40
CA THR A 148 -3.68 -1.27 9.52
C THR A 148 -4.87 -2.20 9.73
N ARG A 149 -4.63 -3.51 9.83
CA ARG A 149 -5.64 -4.53 10.12
C ARG A 149 -6.38 -4.25 11.43
N ARG A 150 -5.64 -3.94 12.51
CA ARG A 150 -6.24 -3.59 13.82
C ARG A 150 -7.12 -2.35 13.72
N GLN A 151 -6.66 -1.31 13.04
CA GLN A 151 -7.43 -0.07 12.86
C GLN A 151 -8.70 -0.30 12.05
N LEU A 152 -8.62 -1.08 10.96
CA LEU A 152 -9.78 -1.41 10.13
C LEU A 152 -10.78 -2.29 10.89
N ALA A 153 -10.31 -3.30 11.64
CA ALA A 153 -11.16 -4.14 12.47
C ALA A 153 -11.93 -3.33 13.52
N ALA A 154 -11.25 -2.40 14.21
CA ALA A 154 -11.92 -1.51 15.17
C ALA A 154 -13.00 -0.64 14.49
N ARG A 155 -12.72 -0.11 13.29
CA ARG A 155 -13.70 0.68 12.53
C ARG A 155 -14.90 -0.15 12.09
N THR A 156 -14.70 -1.40 11.68
CA THR A 156 -15.77 -2.31 11.26
C THR A 156 -16.71 -2.56 12.44
N VAL A 157 -16.18 -2.88 13.63
CA VAL A 157 -16.99 -3.09 14.84
C VAL A 157 -17.82 -1.85 15.18
N LEU A 158 -17.21 -0.65 15.13
CA LEU A 158 -17.93 0.59 15.39
C LEU A 158 -19.04 0.85 14.37
N GLN A 159 -18.80 0.57 13.09
CA GLN A 159 -19.80 0.74 12.04
C GLN A 159 -20.96 -0.22 12.22
N ASP A 160 -20.72 -1.48 12.56
CA ASP A 160 -21.74 -2.48 12.81
C ASP A 160 -22.59 -2.10 14.03
N THR A 161 -21.94 -1.69 15.15
CA THR A 161 -22.65 -1.23 16.36
C THR A 161 -23.54 -0.01 16.07
N LEU A 162 -23.06 0.97 15.30
CA LEU A 162 -23.87 2.13 14.93
C LEU A 162 -25.03 1.76 14.01
N ARG A 163 -24.87 0.79 13.13
CA ARG A 163 -25.96 0.30 12.27
C ARG A 163 -27.03 -0.39 13.06
N ASP A 164 -26.66 -1.22 14.05
CA ASP A 164 -27.61 -1.90 14.95
C ASP A 164 -28.41 -0.91 15.79
N LEU A 165 -27.75 0.13 16.31
CA LEU A 165 -28.42 1.19 17.10
C LEU A 165 -29.41 2.03 16.28
N HIS A 166 -29.23 2.16 14.97
CA HIS A 166 -30.14 2.91 14.09
C HIS A 166 -31.21 2.00 13.44
N GLY A 167 -31.00 0.68 13.45
CA GLY A 167 -31.94 -0.29 12.90
C GLY A 167 -33.13 -0.60 13.82
N ASP A 168 -33.00 -0.43 15.13
CA ASP A 168 -34.08 -0.71 16.12
C ASP A 168 -35.07 0.43 16.30
N GLY A 169 -34.94 1.55 15.58
CA GLY A 169 -35.77 2.76 15.74
C GLY A 169 -37.00 2.86 14.85
N ASP A 170 -37.24 1.94 13.93
CA ASP A 170 -38.34 2.05 12.95
C ASP A 170 -39.36 0.91 13.09
N SER A 171 -39.74 0.61 14.33
CA SER A 171 -40.94 -0.16 14.63
C SER A 171 -42.06 0.81 15.02
N ASP A 172 -42.72 1.40 14.04
CA ASP A 172 -43.96 2.16 14.19
C ASP A 172 -45.05 1.20 14.70
N PRO A 173 -45.65 1.41 15.90
CA PRO A 173 -46.81 0.67 16.30
C PRO A 173 -48.01 1.21 15.51
N SER A 174 -48.36 0.50 14.44
CA SER A 174 -49.59 0.72 13.70
C SER A 174 -50.80 0.87 14.65
N ASP A 175 -51.34 2.04 14.60
CA ASP A 175 -52.58 2.51 15.21
C ASP A 175 -53.78 1.65 14.74
N ASP A 176 -54.16 0.74 15.59
CA ASP A 176 -55.45 0.03 15.54
C ASP A 176 -56.52 0.92 16.17
N THR A 177 -57.13 1.80 15.40
CA THR A 177 -58.37 2.42 15.79
C THR A 177 -59.51 2.02 14.84
N ASN A 178 -60.08 0.89 15.19
CA ASN A 178 -61.47 0.51 14.87
C ASN A 178 -62.43 1.49 15.55
N ALA A 179 -63.30 2.14 14.79
CA ALA A 179 -64.55 2.70 15.29
C ALA A 179 -65.61 2.46 14.25
N GLY A 180 -66.46 1.49 14.57
CA GLY A 180 -67.76 1.27 13.95
C GLY A 180 -68.76 2.38 14.29
N GLY A 181 -69.86 2.39 13.59
CA GLY A 181 -71.08 3.18 13.86
C GLY A 181 -71.80 3.46 12.58
N GLU A 182 -72.71 2.56 12.25
CA GLU A 182 -74.19 2.72 12.16
C GLU A 182 -74.72 4.06 11.61
N ARG A 183 -75.35 4.01 10.50
CA ARG A 183 -76.77 4.17 10.10
C ARG A 183 -76.88 4.58 8.66
#